data_35520e95a64d9a45e9bcfb7c4d8a5567
#
_entry.id   35520e95a64d9a45e9bcfb7c4d8a5567
#
_cell.length_a   1.000
_cell.length_b   1.000
_cell.length_c   1.000
_cell.angle_alpha   90.00
_cell.angle_beta   90.00
_cell.angle_gamma   90.00
#
_symmetry.space_group_name_H-M   'P 1'
#
loop_
_entity.id
_entity.type
_entity.pdbx_description
1 polymer ?
#
loop_
_entity_poly.entity_id
_entity_poly.type
_entity_poly.pdbx_seq_one_letter_code
_entity_poly.pdbx_strand_id
1 'polypeptide(L)'
;MQFTDEELDQYRALGYVKGPRVFSDAQIAVLQERIDALLDGRADFPARLMGETVERSGARGQLPSVKVVNLFRHDSVFAELVGNETVGVLAHQLMAGPVRLWEDQMIYKPPHDAQAVLAWHQDYTFWDQVGPAELGTCWIALEDATVENGCMHVVPGSHRWSLEYSREEVDTGDPDWLLKQPGIPADADLTPVPCEVPAGHCHFHHCKTFHGSYGNRTASARRSYIMHLMPGTTRRMGDNWNDRQGDVEIVPVGAVLKGDTYPELQAVNPQNSGQIPSVRA
;
A
#
# COMPACT_ATOMS: atom_id res chain seq x y z
N MET A 1 8.92 -3.04 18.11
CA MET A 1 9.25 -1.62 17.87
C MET A 1 7.94 -0.86 17.85
N GLN A 2 7.90 0.40 18.31
CA GLN A 2 6.66 1.19 18.46
C GLN A 2 6.93 2.62 17.99
N PHE A 3 5.89 3.31 17.51
CA PHE A 3 5.94 4.75 17.32
C PHE A 3 5.99 5.49 18.65
N THR A 4 6.70 6.58 18.67
CA THR A 4 6.69 7.58 19.77
C THR A 4 5.41 8.41 19.70
N ASP A 5 5.08 9.11 20.79
CA ASP A 5 3.93 10.02 20.79
C ASP A 5 4.07 11.13 19.75
N GLU A 6 5.28 11.63 19.49
CA GLU A 6 5.55 12.63 18.46
C GLU A 6 5.27 12.10 17.04
N GLU A 7 5.66 10.85 16.74
CA GLU A 7 5.38 10.20 15.45
C GLU A 7 3.87 9.93 15.27
N LEU A 8 3.17 9.55 16.33
CA LEU A 8 1.71 9.42 16.30
C LEU A 8 1.01 10.75 16.07
N ASP A 9 1.48 11.82 16.70
CA ASP A 9 0.96 13.17 16.50
C ASP A 9 1.26 13.67 15.08
N GLN A 10 2.44 13.35 14.53
CA GLN A 10 2.76 13.62 13.13
C GLN A 10 1.76 12.93 12.20
N TYR A 11 1.48 11.64 12.39
CA TYR A 11 0.51 10.92 11.56
C TYR A 11 -0.89 11.56 11.63
N ARG A 12 -1.36 11.92 12.83
CA ARG A 12 -2.65 12.58 13.03
C ARG A 12 -2.72 13.96 12.36
N ALA A 13 -1.63 14.72 12.44
CA ALA A 13 -1.56 16.07 11.88
C ALA A 13 -1.36 16.09 10.38
N LEU A 14 -0.50 15.23 9.85
CA LEU A 14 -0.02 15.28 8.47
C LEU A 14 -0.58 14.17 7.58
N GLY A 15 -1.19 13.13 8.15
CA GLY A 15 -1.73 11.98 7.43
C GLY A 15 -0.67 10.98 6.98
N TYR A 16 0.58 11.12 7.40
CA TYR A 16 1.66 10.17 7.11
C TYR A 16 2.75 10.20 8.18
N VAL A 17 3.49 9.11 8.27
CA VAL A 17 4.66 8.97 9.15
C VAL A 17 5.64 7.96 8.56
N LYS A 18 6.95 8.22 8.68
CA LYS A 18 7.97 7.24 8.33
C LYS A 18 8.09 6.23 9.48
N GLY A 19 8.19 4.95 9.10
CA GLY A 19 8.32 3.86 10.06
C GLY A 19 9.72 3.25 10.06
N PRO A 20 9.97 2.36 11.00
CA PRO A 20 11.24 1.66 11.13
C PRO A 20 11.43 0.60 10.05
N ARG A 21 12.55 -0.12 10.13
CA ARG A 21 12.78 -1.32 9.36
C ARG A 21 11.84 -2.43 9.83
N VAL A 22 11.07 -2.99 8.87
CA VAL A 22 10.08 -4.06 9.11
C VAL A 22 10.46 -5.38 8.44
N PHE A 23 11.36 -5.35 7.43
CA PHE A 23 11.90 -6.54 6.78
C PHE A 23 13.42 -6.63 6.91
N SER A 24 13.90 -7.84 7.21
CA SER A 24 15.33 -8.18 7.16
C SER A 24 15.84 -8.27 5.72
N ASP A 25 17.16 -8.24 5.52
CA ASP A 25 17.77 -8.43 4.20
C ASP A 25 17.38 -9.78 3.57
N ALA A 26 17.25 -10.83 4.37
CA ALA A 26 16.83 -12.15 3.90
C ALA A 26 15.37 -12.13 3.38
N GLN A 27 14.46 -11.47 4.10
CA GLN A 27 13.07 -11.32 3.64
C GLN A 27 12.98 -10.46 2.38
N ILE A 28 13.75 -9.38 2.30
CA ILE A 28 13.83 -8.54 1.09
C ILE A 28 14.29 -9.37 -0.10
N ALA A 29 15.37 -10.15 0.03
CA ALA A 29 15.91 -10.97 -1.04
C ALA A 29 14.88 -12.00 -1.55
N VAL A 30 14.16 -12.66 -0.63
CA VAL A 30 13.09 -13.61 -0.98
C VAL A 30 11.96 -12.90 -1.74
N LEU A 31 11.55 -11.72 -1.29
CA LEU A 31 10.48 -10.95 -1.97
C LEU A 31 10.91 -10.46 -3.36
N GLN A 32 12.15 -9.96 -3.49
CA GLN A 32 12.69 -9.54 -4.77
C GLN A 32 12.72 -10.70 -5.77
N GLU A 33 13.23 -11.87 -5.35
CA GLU A 33 13.25 -13.07 -6.19
C GLU A 33 11.83 -13.51 -6.57
N ARG A 34 10.89 -13.48 -5.62
CA ARG A 34 9.51 -13.89 -5.89
C ARG A 34 8.81 -12.94 -6.86
N ILE A 35 9.04 -11.63 -6.73
CA ILE A 35 8.53 -10.63 -7.67
C ILE A 35 9.16 -10.83 -9.05
N ASP A 36 10.45 -11.06 -9.14
CA ASP A 36 11.13 -11.31 -10.41
C ASP A 36 10.61 -12.59 -11.07
N ALA A 37 10.39 -13.67 -10.30
CA ALA A 37 9.79 -14.90 -10.79
C ALA A 37 8.37 -14.68 -11.35
N LEU A 38 7.60 -13.81 -10.72
CA LEU A 38 6.26 -13.42 -11.18
C LEU A 38 6.34 -12.63 -12.50
N LEU A 39 7.24 -11.66 -12.58
CA LEU A 39 7.43 -10.83 -13.77
C LEU A 39 7.93 -11.65 -14.98
N ASP A 40 8.74 -12.66 -14.73
CA ASP A 40 9.29 -13.58 -15.74
C ASP A 40 8.29 -14.70 -16.13
N GLY A 41 7.12 -14.76 -15.49
CA GLY A 41 6.16 -15.85 -15.69
C GLY A 41 6.64 -17.21 -15.17
N ARG A 42 7.62 -17.22 -14.27
CA ARG A 42 8.16 -18.45 -13.61
C ARG A 42 7.41 -18.79 -12.31
N ALA A 43 6.66 -17.84 -11.77
CA ALA A 43 5.87 -18.06 -10.59
C ALA A 43 4.54 -18.73 -10.95
N ASP A 44 4.12 -19.67 -10.12
CA ASP A 44 2.86 -20.39 -10.27
C ASP A 44 1.67 -19.56 -9.77
N PHE A 45 1.45 -18.42 -10.46
CA PHE A 45 0.36 -17.51 -10.18
C PHE A 45 -0.80 -17.72 -11.15
N PRO A 46 -2.05 -17.58 -10.71
CA PRO A 46 -3.20 -17.62 -11.61
C PRO A 46 -3.04 -16.60 -12.72
N ALA A 47 -3.14 -17.03 -13.97
CA ALA A 47 -2.96 -16.19 -15.17
C ALA A 47 -3.88 -14.93 -15.16
N ARG A 48 -5.05 -15.02 -14.52
CA ARG A 48 -5.98 -13.89 -14.38
C ARG A 48 -5.42 -12.75 -13.52
N LEU A 49 -4.57 -13.02 -12.51
CA LEU A 49 -3.92 -11.97 -11.73
C LEU A 49 -2.95 -11.16 -12.56
N MET A 50 -2.36 -11.78 -13.58
CA MET A 50 -1.46 -11.12 -14.53
C MET A 50 -2.21 -10.33 -15.61
N GLY A 51 -3.49 -10.65 -15.88
CA GLY A 51 -4.29 -10.03 -16.95
C GLY A 51 -5.13 -8.82 -16.51
N GLU A 52 -5.66 -8.85 -15.29
CA GLU A 52 -6.63 -7.86 -14.80
C GLU A 52 -6.01 -6.76 -13.93
N THR A 53 -4.79 -6.99 -13.41
CA THR A 53 -4.13 -6.13 -12.43
C THR A 53 -2.84 -5.49 -12.91
N VAL A 54 -2.47 -5.70 -14.16
CA VAL A 54 -1.26 -5.10 -14.74
C VAL A 54 -1.61 -3.78 -15.40
N GLU A 55 -1.55 -2.68 -14.65
CA GLU A 55 -1.48 -1.35 -15.26
C GLU A 55 -0.12 -1.22 -15.95
N ARG A 56 -0.12 -1.30 -17.28
CA ARG A 56 1.09 -1.27 -18.09
C ARG A 56 1.36 0.13 -18.61
N SER A 57 2.41 0.75 -18.08
CA SER A 57 3.06 1.88 -18.74
C SER A 57 4.50 1.50 -19.07
N GLY A 58 4.90 1.59 -20.34
CA GLY A 58 6.27 1.33 -20.72
C GLY A 58 6.52 1.46 -22.23
N ALA A 59 7.74 1.83 -22.61
CA ALA A 59 8.17 1.86 -23.99
C ALA A 59 8.32 0.43 -24.55
N ARG A 60 8.14 0.26 -25.87
CA ARG A 60 8.30 -1.04 -26.55
C ARG A 60 9.65 -1.68 -26.22
N GLY A 61 9.63 -2.89 -25.64
CA GLY A 61 10.82 -3.70 -25.35
C GLY A 61 11.35 -3.60 -23.91
N GLN A 62 10.73 -2.83 -23.03
CA GLN A 62 11.00 -2.84 -21.59
C GLN A 62 9.84 -3.51 -20.84
N LEU A 63 10.13 -4.11 -19.70
CA LEU A 63 9.07 -4.52 -18.78
C LEU A 63 8.31 -3.27 -18.32
N PRO A 64 6.98 -3.24 -18.46
CA PRO A 64 6.19 -2.09 -17.99
C PRO A 64 6.25 -1.96 -16.47
N SER A 65 5.84 -0.80 -15.95
CA SER A 65 5.43 -0.73 -14.54
C SER A 65 4.34 -1.74 -14.27
N VAL A 66 4.49 -2.50 -13.20
CA VAL A 66 3.58 -3.60 -12.86
C VAL A 66 3.04 -3.37 -11.46
N LYS A 67 1.73 -3.44 -11.32
CA LYS A 67 1.02 -3.48 -10.05
C LYS A 67 0.25 -4.81 -9.98
N VAL A 68 0.45 -5.57 -8.90
CA VAL A 68 -0.30 -6.80 -8.64
C VAL A 68 -0.92 -6.70 -7.25
N VAL A 69 -2.18 -7.06 -7.12
CA VAL A 69 -2.94 -7.01 -5.86
C VAL A 69 -3.32 -8.39 -5.36
N ASN A 70 -3.60 -8.51 -4.07
CA ASN A 70 -4.05 -9.72 -3.40
C ASN A 70 -3.05 -10.91 -3.50
N LEU A 71 -1.75 -10.59 -3.47
CA LEU A 71 -0.68 -11.58 -3.53
C LEU A 71 -0.76 -12.61 -2.39
N PHE A 72 -1.10 -12.15 -1.18
CA PHE A 72 -1.19 -13.01 0.01
C PHE A 72 -2.18 -14.16 -0.13
N ARG A 73 -3.18 -14.04 -1.00
CA ARG A 73 -4.20 -15.08 -1.24
C ARG A 73 -3.70 -16.21 -2.15
N HIS A 74 -2.63 -15.96 -2.88
CA HIS A 74 -2.19 -16.83 -3.96
C HIS A 74 -0.75 -17.31 -3.81
N ASP A 75 -0.02 -16.75 -2.85
CA ASP A 75 1.39 -17.07 -2.64
C ASP A 75 1.72 -17.13 -1.14
N SER A 76 2.32 -18.25 -0.72
CA SER A 76 2.64 -18.51 0.70
C SER A 76 3.67 -17.53 1.27
N VAL A 77 4.60 -17.04 0.45
CA VAL A 77 5.61 -16.05 0.89
C VAL A 77 4.94 -14.75 1.29
N PHE A 78 4.02 -14.25 0.44
CA PHE A 78 3.27 -13.04 0.77
C PHE A 78 2.28 -13.26 1.92
N ALA A 79 1.66 -14.45 2.01
CA ALA A 79 0.78 -14.79 3.12
C ALA A 79 1.50 -14.77 4.48
N GLU A 80 2.75 -15.26 4.54
CA GLU A 80 3.55 -15.22 5.76
C GLU A 80 3.88 -13.78 6.19
N LEU A 81 4.06 -12.86 5.24
CA LEU A 81 4.39 -11.47 5.53
C LEU A 81 3.24 -10.67 6.14
N VAL A 82 1.99 -11.09 5.91
CA VAL A 82 0.82 -10.52 6.59
C VAL A 82 0.93 -10.67 8.11
N GLY A 83 1.60 -11.72 8.57
CA GLY A 83 1.90 -11.96 9.98
C GLY A 83 3.05 -11.14 10.57
N ASN A 84 3.59 -10.13 9.86
CA ASN A 84 4.69 -9.31 10.37
C ASN A 84 4.28 -8.55 11.63
N GLU A 85 4.84 -8.99 12.78
CA GLU A 85 4.52 -8.46 14.10
C GLU A 85 4.84 -6.97 14.24
N THR A 86 5.91 -6.48 13.62
CA THR A 86 6.28 -5.06 13.69
C THR A 86 5.26 -4.20 12.97
N VAL A 87 4.84 -4.59 11.77
CA VAL A 87 3.77 -3.89 11.05
C VAL A 87 2.47 -3.93 11.84
N GLY A 88 2.13 -5.07 12.43
CA GLY A 88 0.94 -5.23 13.27
C GLY A 88 0.93 -4.25 14.46
N VAL A 89 2.03 -4.19 15.23
CA VAL A 89 2.15 -3.27 16.38
C VAL A 89 2.02 -1.81 15.95
N LEU A 90 2.71 -1.40 14.91
CA LEU A 90 2.69 -0.02 14.41
C LEU A 90 1.28 0.37 13.91
N ALA A 91 0.64 -0.52 13.15
CA ALA A 91 -0.71 -0.30 12.64
C ALA A 91 -1.74 -0.20 13.78
N HIS A 92 -1.65 -1.04 14.81
CA HIS A 92 -2.51 -0.97 15.99
C HIS A 92 -2.39 0.38 16.74
N GLN A 93 -1.17 0.95 16.79
CA GLN A 93 -0.98 2.27 17.40
C GLN A 93 -1.66 3.38 16.56
N LEU A 94 -1.50 3.34 15.23
CA LEU A 94 -2.06 4.35 14.33
C LEU A 94 -3.59 4.31 14.27
N MET A 95 -4.18 3.11 14.30
CA MET A 95 -5.63 2.90 14.21
C MET A 95 -6.32 2.74 15.57
N ALA A 96 -5.56 2.87 16.67
CA ALA A 96 -6.06 2.78 18.05
C ALA A 96 -6.88 1.52 18.34
N GLY A 97 -6.52 0.36 17.78
CA GLY A 97 -7.22 -0.92 18.01
C GLY A 97 -6.84 -2.02 17.04
N PRO A 98 -7.57 -3.15 17.05
CA PRO A 98 -7.33 -4.26 16.13
C PRO A 98 -7.33 -3.83 14.67
N VAL A 99 -6.39 -4.36 13.89
CA VAL A 99 -6.21 -4.03 12.49
C VAL A 99 -6.28 -5.29 11.65
N ARG A 100 -6.90 -5.19 10.47
CA ARG A 100 -6.98 -6.25 9.48
C ARG A 100 -6.36 -5.81 8.17
N LEU A 101 -5.86 -6.78 7.42
CA LEU A 101 -5.47 -6.54 6.04
C LEU A 101 -6.74 -6.37 5.18
N TRP A 102 -6.81 -5.26 4.43
CA TRP A 102 -7.81 -5.03 3.40
C TRP A 102 -7.38 -5.71 2.10
N GLU A 103 -6.21 -5.36 1.62
CA GLU A 103 -5.55 -6.00 0.48
C GLU A 103 -4.04 -5.76 0.57
N ASP A 104 -3.25 -6.57 -0.11
CA ASP A 104 -1.84 -6.30 -0.35
C ASP A 104 -1.58 -6.07 -1.82
N GLN A 105 -0.48 -5.41 -2.11
CA GLN A 105 -0.02 -5.24 -3.48
C GLN A 105 1.49 -5.10 -3.56
N MET A 106 2.03 -5.38 -4.74
CA MET A 106 3.38 -4.98 -5.09
C MET A 106 3.36 -4.00 -6.25
N ILE A 107 4.35 -3.10 -6.28
CA ILE A 107 4.59 -2.19 -7.40
C ILE A 107 6.04 -2.35 -7.84
N TYR A 108 6.21 -2.61 -9.12
CA TYR A 108 7.49 -2.65 -9.82
C TYR A 108 7.63 -1.46 -10.74
N LYS A 109 8.70 -0.69 -10.60
CA LYS A 109 9.09 0.34 -11.56
C LYS A 109 10.39 -0.08 -12.24
N PRO A 110 10.37 -0.29 -13.57
CA PRO A 110 11.56 -0.72 -14.30
C PRO A 110 12.66 0.34 -14.29
N PRO A 111 13.93 -0.04 -14.55
CA PRO A 111 15.01 0.91 -14.76
C PRO A 111 14.71 1.86 -15.91
N HIS A 112 15.17 3.12 -15.79
CA HIS A 112 15.09 4.12 -16.86
C HIS A 112 13.69 4.40 -17.42
N ASP A 113 12.63 4.14 -16.63
CA ASP A 113 11.26 4.43 -17.03
C ASP A 113 10.71 5.69 -16.33
N ALA A 114 10.98 6.84 -16.94
CA ALA A 114 10.47 8.12 -16.47
C ALA A 114 8.93 8.25 -16.63
N GLN A 115 8.30 7.35 -17.40
CA GLN A 115 6.85 7.32 -17.62
C GLN A 115 6.11 6.43 -16.63
N ALA A 116 6.83 5.69 -15.79
CA ALA A 116 6.28 4.86 -14.71
C ALA A 116 5.72 5.71 -13.56
N VAL A 117 4.83 6.64 -13.87
CA VAL A 117 4.19 7.55 -12.93
C VAL A 117 2.94 6.91 -12.35
N LEU A 118 2.73 7.06 -11.04
CA LEU A 118 1.44 6.87 -10.40
C LEU A 118 0.83 8.25 -10.16
N ALA A 119 -0.28 8.55 -10.83
CA ALA A 119 -0.98 9.82 -10.70
C ALA A 119 -1.37 10.10 -9.25
N TRP A 120 -1.48 11.36 -8.89
CA TRP A 120 -1.96 11.77 -7.58
C TRP A 120 -3.38 11.25 -7.32
N HIS A 121 -3.58 10.62 -6.16
CA HIS A 121 -4.86 10.05 -5.77
C HIS A 121 -4.99 9.93 -4.25
N GLN A 122 -6.17 9.57 -3.81
CA GLN A 122 -6.47 9.08 -2.46
C GLN A 122 -6.85 7.61 -2.60
N ASP A 123 -6.28 6.73 -1.79
CA ASP A 123 -6.63 5.30 -1.80
C ASP A 123 -8.13 5.06 -1.59
N TYR A 124 -8.74 5.85 -0.72
CA TYR A 124 -10.15 5.69 -0.35
C TYR A 124 -11.12 5.84 -1.53
N THR A 125 -10.75 6.57 -2.57
CA THR A 125 -11.54 6.67 -3.80
C THR A 125 -11.79 5.31 -4.46
N PHE A 126 -10.88 4.36 -4.23
CA PHE A 126 -11.00 2.99 -4.74
C PHE A 126 -11.63 2.02 -3.73
N TRP A 127 -11.93 2.48 -2.51
CA TRP A 127 -12.41 1.68 -1.38
C TRP A 127 -13.71 2.21 -0.77
N ASP A 128 -14.50 2.95 -1.52
CA ASP A 128 -15.77 3.55 -1.11
C ASP A 128 -16.82 2.53 -0.65
N GLN A 129 -16.62 1.25 -1.02
CA GLN A 129 -17.48 0.14 -0.60
C GLN A 129 -17.27 -0.29 0.86
N VAL A 130 -16.29 0.25 1.56
CA VAL A 130 -16.01 -0.06 2.97
C VAL A 130 -15.88 1.20 3.81
N GLY A 131 -16.15 1.11 5.11
CA GLY A 131 -16.08 2.26 6.01
C GLY A 131 -16.06 1.90 7.49
N PRO A 132 -15.75 2.88 8.33
CA PRO A 132 -15.47 4.29 8.01
C PRO A 132 -14.17 4.49 7.23
N ALA A 133 -13.96 5.68 6.66
CA ALA A 133 -12.78 6.07 5.88
C ALA A 133 -11.54 6.32 6.78
N GLU A 134 -11.22 5.32 7.60
CA GLU A 134 -10.13 5.32 8.59
C GLU A 134 -9.06 4.25 8.25
N LEU A 135 -9.03 3.82 7.00
CA LEU A 135 -8.03 2.89 6.51
C LEU A 135 -6.68 3.59 6.40
N GLY A 136 -5.62 2.79 6.37
CA GLY A 136 -4.26 3.29 6.16
C GLY A 136 -3.43 2.30 5.37
N THR A 137 -2.33 2.77 4.85
CA THR A 137 -1.41 1.99 4.02
C THR A 137 -0.04 1.94 4.65
N CYS A 138 0.52 0.74 4.81
CA CYS A 138 1.92 0.51 5.10
C CYS A 138 2.65 0.23 3.78
N TRP A 139 3.46 1.18 3.32
CA TRP A 139 4.29 1.05 2.13
C TRP A 139 5.71 0.68 2.52
N ILE A 140 6.27 -0.40 1.96
CA ILE A 140 7.55 -0.99 2.37
C ILE A 140 8.49 -1.01 1.16
N ALA A 141 9.68 -0.43 1.32
CA ALA A 141 10.71 -0.40 0.30
C ALA A 141 11.45 -1.74 0.23
N LEU A 142 11.59 -2.32 -0.97
CA LEU A 142 12.42 -3.51 -1.20
C LEU A 142 13.81 -3.16 -1.75
N GLU A 143 14.01 -1.94 -2.21
CA GLU A 143 15.28 -1.23 -2.44
C GLU A 143 15.20 0.12 -1.75
N ASP A 144 16.34 0.81 -1.59
CA ASP A 144 16.32 2.20 -1.12
C ASP A 144 15.40 3.02 -2.02
N ALA A 145 14.35 3.58 -1.45
CA ALA A 145 13.43 4.43 -2.17
C ALA A 145 13.90 5.88 -2.10
N THR A 146 14.18 6.45 -3.27
CA THR A 146 14.70 7.82 -3.43
C THR A 146 13.85 8.60 -4.43
N VAL A 147 13.99 9.91 -4.45
CA VAL A 147 13.33 10.76 -5.45
C VAL A 147 13.70 10.32 -6.86
N GLU A 148 14.95 9.91 -7.10
CA GLU A 148 15.44 9.54 -8.42
C GLU A 148 14.84 8.24 -8.95
N ASN A 149 14.57 7.26 -8.07
CA ASN A 149 13.96 6.00 -8.49
C ASN A 149 12.43 5.98 -8.31
N GLY A 150 11.83 7.14 -8.06
CA GLY A 150 10.39 7.32 -8.01
C GLY A 150 9.77 6.86 -6.70
N CYS A 151 10.34 7.26 -5.55
CA CYS A 151 9.68 7.10 -4.26
C CYS A 151 8.30 7.77 -4.25
N MET A 152 7.46 7.37 -3.32
CA MET A 152 6.18 8.01 -3.13
C MET A 152 6.37 9.44 -2.60
N HIS A 153 5.46 10.34 -3.00
CA HIS A 153 5.33 11.68 -2.45
C HIS A 153 3.93 11.83 -1.85
N VAL A 154 3.81 12.63 -0.81
CA VAL A 154 2.55 12.95 -0.15
C VAL A 154 2.34 14.46 -0.09
N VAL A 155 1.08 14.89 -0.03
CA VAL A 155 0.71 16.26 0.34
C VAL A 155 0.30 16.25 1.81
N PRO A 156 1.12 16.81 2.73
CA PRO A 156 0.85 16.77 4.16
C PRO A 156 -0.47 17.45 4.53
N GLY A 157 -1.25 16.79 5.43
CA GLY A 157 -2.52 17.35 5.91
C GLY A 157 -3.71 17.16 4.96
N SER A 158 -3.49 16.68 3.73
CA SER A 158 -4.54 16.52 2.70
C SER A 158 -5.61 15.48 3.07
N HIS A 159 -5.33 14.56 3.98
CA HIS A 159 -6.30 13.58 4.47
C HIS A 159 -7.51 14.21 5.19
N ARG A 160 -7.40 15.47 5.61
CA ARG A 160 -8.48 16.24 6.26
C ARG A 160 -9.34 17.03 5.28
N TRP A 161 -8.99 17.05 4.00
CA TRP A 161 -9.76 17.78 3.00
C TRP A 161 -10.98 17.00 2.57
N SER A 162 -12.10 17.68 2.43
CA SER A 162 -13.36 17.10 1.99
C SER A 162 -13.46 17.17 0.48
N LEU A 163 -12.71 16.33 -0.22
CA LEU A 163 -12.87 16.16 -1.66
C LEU A 163 -13.85 15.03 -1.95
N GLU A 164 -14.74 15.30 -2.88
CA GLU A 164 -15.69 14.31 -3.39
C GLU A 164 -15.42 14.13 -4.88
N TYR A 165 -14.92 12.97 -5.24
CA TYR A 165 -14.75 12.53 -6.63
C TYR A 165 -14.85 11.01 -6.69
N SER A 166 -15.36 10.52 -7.81
CA SER A 166 -15.48 9.09 -8.05
C SER A 166 -14.22 8.54 -8.71
N ARG A 167 -14.08 7.22 -8.68
CA ARG A 167 -12.98 6.51 -9.36
C ARG A 167 -12.95 6.77 -10.86
N GLU A 168 -14.13 6.88 -11.48
CA GLU A 168 -14.30 7.09 -12.91
C GLU A 168 -13.85 8.51 -13.34
N GLU A 169 -13.83 9.46 -12.39
CA GLU A 169 -13.40 10.83 -12.64
C GLU A 169 -11.88 10.99 -12.58
N VAL A 170 -11.15 10.00 -12.03
CA VAL A 170 -9.69 10.08 -11.95
C VAL A 170 -9.08 10.06 -13.34
N ASP A 171 -8.52 11.17 -13.76
CA ASP A 171 -7.80 11.28 -15.04
C ASP A 171 -6.38 10.74 -14.90
N THR A 172 -6.19 9.50 -15.33
CA THR A 172 -4.87 8.85 -15.31
C THR A 172 -3.92 9.38 -16.39
N GLY A 173 -4.41 10.17 -17.33
CA GLY A 173 -3.61 10.85 -18.35
C GLY A 173 -2.97 12.15 -17.86
N ASP A 174 -3.53 12.75 -16.81
CA ASP A 174 -2.98 13.93 -16.13
C ASP A 174 -2.50 13.56 -14.71
N PRO A 175 -1.20 13.41 -14.47
CA PRO A 175 -0.68 13.04 -13.16
C PRO A 175 -1.04 14.04 -12.05
N ASP A 176 -1.27 15.31 -12.42
CA ASP A 176 -1.60 16.38 -11.49
C ASP A 176 -3.11 16.67 -11.41
N TRP A 177 -3.93 15.79 -11.99
CA TRP A 177 -5.38 15.98 -12.07
C TRP A 177 -5.99 16.28 -10.69
N LEU A 178 -5.66 15.51 -9.66
CA LEU A 178 -6.22 15.67 -8.33
C LEU A 178 -5.87 17.01 -7.70
N LEU A 179 -4.66 17.53 -7.96
CA LEU A 179 -4.20 18.80 -7.41
C LEU A 179 -4.93 20.02 -7.99
N LYS A 180 -5.75 19.81 -9.02
CA LYS A 180 -6.55 20.84 -9.70
C LYS A 180 -8.04 20.76 -9.35
N GLN A 181 -8.44 19.82 -8.47
CA GLN A 181 -9.85 19.62 -8.16
C GLN A 181 -10.45 20.71 -7.27
N PRO A 182 -11.74 21.04 -7.46
CA PRO A 182 -12.46 21.92 -6.54
C PRO A 182 -12.57 21.26 -5.15
N GLY A 183 -12.62 22.07 -4.09
CA GLY A 183 -12.69 21.58 -2.71
C GLY A 183 -11.34 21.49 -2.01
N ILE A 184 -10.22 21.70 -2.73
CA ILE A 184 -8.92 21.95 -2.08
C ILE A 184 -9.01 23.32 -1.38
N PRO A 185 -8.63 23.42 -0.08
CA PRO A 185 -8.62 24.71 0.62
C PRO A 185 -7.75 25.72 -0.11
N ALA A 186 -8.24 26.97 -0.21
CA ALA A 186 -7.54 28.01 -0.98
C ALA A 186 -6.16 28.39 -0.42
N ASP A 187 -5.92 28.11 0.84
CA ASP A 187 -4.67 28.30 1.57
C ASP A 187 -3.85 27.02 1.75
N ALA A 188 -4.23 25.93 1.06
CA ALA A 188 -3.53 24.66 1.16
C ALA A 188 -2.11 24.77 0.58
N ASP A 189 -1.14 24.25 1.34
CA ASP A 189 0.19 24.00 0.80
C ASP A 189 0.19 22.67 0.02
N LEU A 190 0.31 22.77 -1.29
CA LEU A 190 0.36 21.62 -2.21
C LEU A 190 1.78 21.11 -2.44
N THR A 191 2.78 21.61 -1.68
CA THR A 191 4.17 21.18 -1.84
C THR A 191 4.32 19.69 -1.50
N PRO A 192 4.70 18.84 -2.47
CA PRO A 192 4.86 17.42 -2.22
C PRO A 192 6.09 17.13 -1.35
N VAL A 193 5.93 16.23 -0.39
CA VAL A 193 7.03 15.75 0.46
C VAL A 193 7.41 14.33 0.05
N PRO A 194 8.69 14.06 -0.29
CA PRO A 194 9.15 12.73 -0.67
C PRO A 194 9.22 11.78 0.55
N CYS A 195 8.68 10.58 0.37
CA CYS A 195 8.75 9.49 1.33
C CYS A 195 9.97 8.60 1.05
N GLU A 196 11.17 9.19 1.10
CA GLU A 196 12.41 8.42 0.96
C GLU A 196 12.64 7.57 2.20
N VAL A 197 12.88 6.27 2.00
CA VAL A 197 13.18 5.30 3.05
C VAL A 197 14.17 4.26 2.56
N PRO A 198 15.09 3.77 3.43
CA PRO A 198 16.00 2.68 3.08
C PRO A 198 15.25 1.35 2.84
N ALA A 199 15.91 0.42 2.16
CA ALA A 199 15.39 -0.94 1.96
C ALA A 199 14.98 -1.59 3.29
N GLY A 200 13.84 -2.24 3.29
CA GLY A 200 13.23 -2.88 4.46
C GLY A 200 12.51 -1.93 5.41
N HIS A 201 12.65 -0.62 5.23
CA HIS A 201 11.90 0.37 5.99
C HIS A 201 10.55 0.65 5.35
N CYS A 202 9.66 1.27 6.14
CA CYS A 202 8.32 1.58 5.69
C CYS A 202 7.95 3.05 5.95
N HIS A 203 6.82 3.44 5.39
CA HIS A 203 6.07 4.59 5.84
C HIS A 203 4.58 4.24 5.87
N PHE A 204 3.82 4.94 6.70
CA PHE A 204 2.38 4.81 6.75
C PHE A 204 1.71 6.09 6.26
N HIS A 205 0.60 5.93 5.56
CA HIS A 205 -0.25 7.06 5.21
C HIS A 205 -1.74 6.70 5.35
N HIS A 206 -2.53 7.72 5.66
CA HIS A 206 -3.98 7.61 5.78
C HIS A 206 -4.60 7.46 4.39
N CYS A 207 -5.68 6.68 4.25
CA CYS A 207 -6.33 6.40 2.98
C CYS A 207 -6.80 7.64 2.20
N LYS A 208 -6.96 8.78 2.87
CA LYS A 208 -7.31 10.07 2.26
C LYS A 208 -6.11 10.98 2.02
N THR A 209 -4.89 10.58 2.37
CA THR A 209 -3.71 11.38 2.06
C THR A 209 -3.47 11.40 0.56
N PHE A 210 -3.35 12.59 -0.04
CA PHE A 210 -2.95 12.72 -1.43
C PHE A 210 -1.54 12.21 -1.59
N HIS A 211 -1.38 11.25 -2.48
CA HIS A 211 -0.08 10.69 -2.78
C HIS A 211 0.02 10.29 -4.25
N GLY A 212 1.25 10.22 -4.70
CA GLY A 212 1.60 9.84 -6.06
C GLY A 212 3.08 9.53 -6.15
N SER A 213 3.56 9.10 -7.30
CA SER A 213 4.99 8.87 -7.50
C SER A 213 5.42 9.11 -8.93
N TYR A 214 6.59 9.69 -9.09
CA TYR A 214 7.21 9.92 -10.40
C TYR A 214 7.87 8.65 -10.93
N GLY A 215 8.33 8.69 -12.17
CA GLY A 215 9.02 7.57 -12.81
C GLY A 215 10.40 7.29 -12.23
N ASN A 216 10.93 6.13 -12.59
CA ASN A 216 12.25 5.69 -12.18
C ASN A 216 13.29 6.11 -13.22
N ARG A 217 14.22 6.99 -12.85
CA ARG A 217 15.30 7.49 -13.73
C ARG A 217 16.63 6.75 -13.52
N THR A 218 16.68 5.83 -12.55
CA THR A 218 17.90 5.09 -12.22
C THR A 218 18.12 3.87 -13.08
N ALA A 219 19.31 3.29 -13.05
CA ALA A 219 19.67 2.07 -13.76
C ALA A 219 19.16 0.77 -13.08
N SER A 220 18.56 0.88 -11.90
CA SER A 220 18.05 -0.25 -11.13
C SER A 220 16.54 -0.21 -11.03
N ALA A 221 15.90 -1.36 -10.97
CA ALA A 221 14.47 -1.44 -10.69
C ALA A 221 14.14 -0.97 -9.26
N ARG A 222 12.93 -0.49 -9.05
CA ARG A 222 12.39 -0.18 -7.73
C ARG A 222 11.14 -1.00 -7.48
N ARG A 223 11.22 -1.87 -6.46
CA ARG A 223 10.10 -2.71 -5.99
C ARG A 223 9.59 -2.20 -4.66
N SER A 224 8.31 -2.34 -4.43
CA SER A 224 7.69 -2.12 -3.12
C SER A 224 6.65 -3.18 -2.82
N TYR A 225 6.52 -3.52 -1.56
CA TYR A 225 5.41 -4.29 -1.03
C TYR A 225 4.52 -3.39 -0.17
N ILE A 226 3.23 -3.51 -0.32
CA ILE A 226 2.27 -2.57 0.24
C ILE A 226 1.16 -3.36 0.93
N MET A 227 0.85 -2.99 2.15
CA MET A 227 -0.26 -3.54 2.92
C MET A 227 -1.29 -2.44 3.16
N HIS A 228 -2.45 -2.58 2.57
CA HIS A 228 -3.59 -1.72 2.86
C HIS A 228 -4.33 -2.30 4.07
N LEU A 229 -4.47 -1.47 5.09
CA LEU A 229 -4.89 -1.86 6.42
C LEU A 229 -6.20 -1.19 6.77
N MET A 230 -7.03 -1.88 7.54
CA MET A 230 -8.31 -1.35 8.00
C MET A 230 -8.53 -1.62 9.48
N PRO A 231 -9.21 -0.74 10.21
CA PRO A 231 -9.68 -1.03 11.56
C PRO A 231 -10.49 -2.32 11.61
N GLY A 232 -10.34 -3.12 12.67
CA GLY A 232 -11.08 -4.38 12.85
C GLY A 232 -12.60 -4.22 12.91
N THR A 233 -13.09 -2.97 13.01
CA THR A 233 -14.50 -2.60 13.00
C THR A 233 -15.03 -2.22 11.61
N THR A 234 -14.16 -2.21 10.58
CA THR A 234 -14.54 -1.83 9.21
C THR A 234 -15.66 -2.70 8.67
N ARG A 235 -16.63 -2.06 8.02
CA ARG A 235 -17.85 -2.69 7.52
C ARG A 235 -18.01 -2.48 6.02
N ARG A 236 -18.70 -3.39 5.38
CA ARG A 236 -19.21 -3.17 4.02
C ARG A 236 -20.30 -2.09 4.05
N MET A 237 -20.16 -1.06 3.19
CA MET A 237 -21.02 0.12 3.18
C MET A 237 -22.08 0.11 2.06
N GLY A 238 -21.82 -0.53 0.93
CA GLY A 238 -22.70 -0.47 -0.23
C GLY A 238 -22.74 -1.75 -1.05
N ASP A 239 -23.56 -1.74 -2.12
CA ASP A 239 -23.72 -2.89 -3.03
C ASP A 239 -22.68 -2.91 -4.16
N ASN A 240 -21.93 -1.82 -4.35
CA ASN A 240 -20.86 -1.67 -5.33
C ASN A 240 -19.59 -2.44 -4.92
N TRP A 241 -19.71 -3.76 -4.72
CA TRP A 241 -18.55 -4.57 -4.36
C TRP A 241 -17.56 -4.62 -5.52
N ASN A 242 -16.34 -4.23 -5.24
CA ASN A 242 -15.30 -4.16 -6.26
C ASN A 242 -14.83 -5.56 -6.68
N ASP A 243 -14.89 -5.86 -7.99
CA ASP A 243 -14.43 -7.12 -8.59
C ASP A 243 -12.93 -7.41 -8.36
N ARG A 244 -12.15 -6.39 -7.97
CA ARG A 244 -10.72 -6.56 -7.62
C ARG A 244 -10.51 -7.50 -6.45
N GLN A 245 -11.52 -7.74 -5.62
CA GLN A 245 -11.45 -8.71 -4.53
C GLN A 245 -11.49 -10.17 -5.01
N GLY A 246 -11.77 -10.40 -6.31
CA GLY A 246 -11.80 -11.74 -6.90
C GLY A 246 -12.93 -12.61 -6.32
N ASP A 247 -12.71 -13.93 -6.26
CA ASP A 247 -13.70 -14.91 -5.75
C ASP A 247 -13.83 -14.89 -4.21
N VAL A 248 -13.90 -13.70 -3.64
CA VAL A 248 -14.07 -13.54 -2.20
C VAL A 248 -15.54 -13.64 -1.83
N GLU A 249 -15.84 -14.32 -0.74
CA GLU A 249 -17.18 -14.33 -0.19
C GLU A 249 -17.66 -12.89 0.07
N ILE A 250 -18.75 -12.52 -0.60
CA ILE A 250 -19.34 -11.20 -0.45
C ILE A 250 -20.08 -11.16 0.89
N VAL A 251 -19.53 -10.42 1.85
CA VAL A 251 -20.20 -10.21 3.13
C VAL A 251 -21.42 -9.29 2.97
N PRO A 252 -22.50 -9.47 3.77
CA PRO A 252 -23.67 -8.59 3.70
C PRO A 252 -23.34 -7.12 3.98
N VAL A 253 -24.08 -6.19 3.36
CA VAL A 253 -23.98 -4.75 3.68
C VAL A 253 -24.19 -4.53 5.18
N GLY A 254 -23.34 -3.70 5.78
CA GLY A 254 -23.31 -3.45 7.22
C GLY A 254 -22.54 -4.49 8.05
N ALA A 255 -22.17 -5.64 7.47
CA ALA A 255 -21.37 -6.63 8.18
C ALA A 255 -19.91 -6.20 8.32
N VAL A 256 -19.30 -6.60 9.42
CA VAL A 256 -17.86 -6.40 9.67
C VAL A 256 -17.04 -7.33 8.77
N LEU A 257 -16.01 -6.79 8.14
CA LEU A 257 -15.06 -7.55 7.33
C LEU A 257 -14.09 -8.30 8.26
N LYS A 258 -14.05 -9.64 8.15
CA LYS A 258 -13.26 -10.50 9.03
C LYS A 258 -13.02 -11.89 8.41
N GLY A 259 -12.30 -12.73 9.13
CA GLY A 259 -11.98 -14.11 8.70
C GLY A 259 -10.72 -14.14 7.84
N ASP A 260 -10.48 -15.29 7.18
CA ASP A 260 -9.26 -15.55 6.42
C ASP A 260 -9.11 -14.63 5.20
N THR A 261 -10.23 -14.15 4.69
CA THR A 261 -10.26 -13.15 3.60
C THR A 261 -9.66 -11.80 4.03
N TYR A 262 -9.85 -11.45 5.30
CA TYR A 262 -9.38 -10.21 5.91
C TYR A 262 -8.64 -10.53 7.21
N PRO A 263 -7.44 -11.11 7.11
CA PRO A 263 -6.69 -11.58 8.26
C PRO A 263 -6.36 -10.45 9.21
N GLU A 264 -6.43 -10.75 10.50
CA GLU A 264 -6.05 -9.82 11.56
C GLU A 264 -4.53 -9.80 11.71
N LEU A 265 -3.94 -8.60 11.72
CA LEU A 265 -2.55 -8.43 12.03
C LEU A 265 -2.35 -8.56 13.54
N GLN A 266 -1.40 -9.39 13.94
CA GLN A 266 -1.11 -9.59 15.35
C GLN A 266 -0.29 -8.44 15.90
N ALA A 267 -0.80 -7.76 16.94
CA ALA A 267 0.03 -6.94 17.80
C ALA A 267 0.59 -7.86 18.89
N VAL A 268 1.90 -8.05 18.91
CA VAL A 268 2.51 -8.88 19.97
C VAL A 268 2.23 -8.25 21.32
N ASN A 269 1.61 -9.04 22.20
CA ASN A 269 1.63 -8.72 23.61
C ASN A 269 3.08 -8.88 24.10
N PRO A 270 3.75 -7.84 24.67
CA PRO A 270 5.14 -7.92 25.12
C PRO A 270 5.44 -9.07 26.08
N GLN A 271 4.43 -9.74 26.62
CA GLN A 271 4.55 -10.88 27.53
C GLN A 271 4.74 -12.23 26.82
N ASN A 272 4.61 -12.31 25.48
CA ASN A 272 4.73 -13.55 24.70
C ASN A 272 5.89 -13.57 23.71
N SER A 273 6.88 -12.70 23.82
CA SER A 273 8.04 -12.60 22.92
C SER A 273 9.04 -13.75 23.12
N GLY A 274 8.63 -14.98 22.88
CA GLY A 274 9.47 -16.17 23.10
C GLY A 274 9.51 -17.20 21.97
N GLN A 275 8.70 -17.07 20.90
CA GLN A 275 8.74 -18.02 19.80
C GLN A 275 8.58 -17.31 18.45
N ILE A 276 9.71 -17.08 17.78
CA ILE A 276 9.73 -16.74 16.35
C ILE A 276 9.47 -18.06 15.60
N PRO A 277 8.41 -18.14 14.74
CA PRO A 277 8.28 -19.26 13.86
C PRO A 277 9.49 -19.29 12.92
N SER A 278 10.26 -20.35 12.98
CA SER A 278 11.37 -20.57 12.04
C SER A 278 10.79 -20.79 10.65
N VAL A 279 11.20 -19.96 9.69
CA VAL A 279 10.99 -20.20 8.27
C VAL A 279 11.55 -21.60 7.98
N ARG A 280 10.68 -22.54 7.63
CA ARG A 280 11.13 -23.85 7.15
C ARG A 280 11.63 -23.68 5.72
N ALA A 281 12.89 -24.06 5.53
CA ALA A 281 13.55 -24.12 4.24
C ALA A 281 12.87 -25.13 3.29
#